data_01a0fc1958c99e879a1606df6a45b39a
#
_entry.id   01a0fc1958c99e879a1606df6a45b39a
#
_cell.length_a   1.000
_cell.length_b   1.000
_cell.length_c   1.000
_cell.angle_alpha   90.00
_cell.angle_beta   90.00
_cell.angle_gamma   90.00
#
_symmetry.space_group_name_H-M   'P 1'
#
loop_
_entity.id
_entity.type
_entity.pdbx_description
1 polymer ?
#
loop_
_entity_poly.entity_id
_entity_poly.type
_entity_poly.pdbx_seq_one_letter_code
_entity_poly.pdbx_strand_id
1 'polypeptide(L)'
;SPGNSRSLVNDQVHDVIEDSEGDLWFATSNGISLLQPAVGRWRSFLSRSDGIQDGGNHIFLTLCEVSPGVICAGGYASGLYRIEKKTGRVEYFPPSFAAEGRPDQYINDIGKDSGGCIWTGGCHNLKRFDPHDGTVRLYPVPGPITAILEKAPEWMWIGTGMGLYLLDGHGGTCRHIAFPVEAVHVYALYQAPDGLLYIGTGGAGLLVYDSVEDRFVRQYQTENCALISNNIHTIVPRADGTLLLGTENSVALFR
;
A
#
# COMPACT_ATOMS: atom_id res chain seq x y z
N SER A 1 17.11 16.96 -7.09
CA SER A 1 17.95 17.54 -6.00
C SER A 1 17.08 18.41 -5.10
N PRO A 2 17.16 18.26 -3.77
CA PRO A 2 16.39 19.07 -2.83
C PRO A 2 16.54 20.56 -3.12
N GLY A 3 15.41 21.28 -3.19
CA GLY A 3 15.39 22.72 -3.46
C GLY A 3 15.21 23.11 -4.93
N ASN A 4 15.08 22.15 -5.84
CA ASN A 4 14.72 22.43 -7.22
C ASN A 4 13.21 22.21 -7.42
N SER A 5 12.46 23.29 -7.72
CA SER A 5 11.01 23.24 -7.98
C SER A 5 10.63 22.44 -9.26
N ARG A 6 11.59 21.79 -9.90
CA ARG A 6 11.44 20.99 -11.13
C ARG A 6 11.88 19.56 -10.97
N SER A 7 11.93 19.03 -9.74
CA SER A 7 12.36 17.66 -9.45
C SER A 7 11.71 17.12 -8.18
N LEU A 8 11.96 15.85 -7.90
CA LEU A 8 11.63 15.20 -6.64
C LEU A 8 12.17 16.00 -5.43
N VAL A 9 11.38 16.04 -4.36
CA VAL A 9 11.79 16.65 -3.09
C VAL A 9 12.90 15.86 -2.38
N ASN A 10 12.99 14.56 -2.66
CA ASN A 10 14.06 13.69 -2.17
C ASN A 10 14.28 12.52 -3.15
N ASP A 11 15.52 12.05 -3.26
CA ASP A 11 15.91 11.01 -4.23
C ASP A 11 15.58 9.57 -3.76
N GLN A 12 15.25 9.39 -2.47
CA GLN A 12 14.78 8.10 -1.95
C GLN A 12 13.26 8.03 -2.06
N VAL A 13 12.78 7.31 -3.07
CA VAL A 13 11.37 7.07 -3.35
C VAL A 13 10.98 5.71 -2.80
N HIS A 14 9.90 5.65 -2.05
CA HIS A 14 9.36 4.44 -1.44
C HIS A 14 8.11 3.93 -2.17
N ASP A 15 7.29 4.85 -2.67
CA ASP A 15 6.06 4.50 -3.37
C ASP A 15 5.75 5.52 -4.48
N VAL A 16 5.07 5.05 -5.53
CA VAL A 16 4.64 5.86 -6.67
C VAL A 16 3.24 5.43 -7.07
N ILE A 17 2.32 6.38 -7.12
CA ILE A 17 0.98 6.14 -7.65
C ILE A 17 0.67 7.13 -8.78
N GLU A 18 -0.15 6.70 -9.74
CA GLU A 18 -0.83 7.55 -10.70
C GLU A 18 -2.23 7.83 -10.19
N ASP A 19 -2.61 9.10 -10.10
CA ASP A 19 -3.95 9.47 -9.69
C ASP A 19 -4.95 9.39 -10.86
N SER A 20 -6.24 9.49 -10.55
CA SER A 20 -7.33 9.41 -11.54
C SER A 20 -7.29 10.48 -12.63
N GLU A 21 -6.47 11.52 -12.48
CA GLU A 21 -6.25 12.57 -13.48
C GLU A 21 -4.96 12.35 -14.30
N GLY A 22 -4.20 11.26 -14.04
CA GLY A 22 -2.95 10.94 -14.72
C GLY A 22 -1.72 11.66 -14.17
N ASP A 23 -1.81 12.26 -12.99
CA ASP A 23 -0.68 12.87 -12.31
C ASP A 23 0.03 11.86 -11.39
N LEU A 24 1.36 11.98 -11.27
CA LEU A 24 2.19 11.04 -10.51
C LEU A 24 2.55 11.59 -9.14
N TRP A 25 2.30 10.79 -8.12
CA TRP A 25 2.64 11.10 -6.74
C TRP A 25 3.76 10.18 -6.26
N PHE A 26 4.70 10.75 -5.54
CA PHE A 26 5.90 10.04 -5.04
C PHE A 26 6.00 10.20 -3.53
N ALA A 27 5.96 9.10 -2.80
CA ALA A 27 6.30 9.06 -1.38
C ALA A 27 7.83 9.00 -1.23
N THR A 28 8.40 9.88 -0.43
CA THR A 28 9.86 9.94 -0.29
C THR A 28 10.31 9.98 1.17
N SER A 29 11.62 9.84 1.41
CA SER A 29 12.21 9.99 2.73
C SER A 29 12.21 11.44 3.27
N ASN A 30 11.67 12.41 2.53
CA ASN A 30 11.55 13.79 3.00
C ASN A 30 10.38 14.52 2.33
N GLY A 31 9.17 14.02 2.54
CA GLY A 31 7.97 14.61 1.96
C GLY A 31 7.43 13.86 0.76
N ILE A 32 6.49 14.50 0.09
CA ILE A 32 5.76 13.96 -1.06
C ILE A 32 5.95 14.88 -2.25
N SER A 33 6.18 14.30 -3.43
CA SER A 33 6.23 15.05 -4.69
C SER A 33 5.06 14.69 -5.57
N LEU A 34 4.52 15.69 -6.26
CA LEU A 34 3.52 15.55 -7.31
C LEU A 34 4.13 16.03 -8.63
N LEU A 35 4.13 15.17 -9.64
CA LEU A 35 4.42 15.54 -11.02
C LEU A 35 3.12 15.57 -11.81
N GLN A 36 2.90 16.67 -12.50
CA GLN A 36 1.83 16.82 -13.49
C GLN A 36 2.44 16.71 -14.90
N PRO A 37 2.44 15.50 -15.52
CA PRO A 37 3.19 15.25 -16.76
C PRO A 37 2.71 16.12 -17.92
N ALA A 38 1.40 16.36 -18.01
CA ALA A 38 0.78 17.13 -19.09
C ALA A 38 1.32 18.58 -19.20
N VAL A 39 1.77 19.15 -18.08
CA VAL A 39 2.27 20.55 -18.02
C VAL A 39 3.72 20.64 -17.51
N GLY A 40 4.36 19.50 -17.23
CA GLY A 40 5.72 19.43 -16.72
C GLY A 40 5.93 20.12 -15.37
N ARG A 41 4.88 20.20 -14.54
CA ARG A 41 4.90 20.91 -13.26
C ARG A 41 5.18 19.94 -12.12
N TRP A 42 6.07 20.35 -11.22
CA TRP A 42 6.29 19.69 -9.94
C TRP A 42 5.71 20.52 -8.79
N ARG A 43 5.18 19.82 -7.78
CA ARG A 43 4.80 20.38 -6.48
C ARG A 43 5.33 19.47 -5.38
N SER A 44 5.63 20.02 -4.23
CA SER A 44 6.00 19.24 -3.02
C SER A 44 5.00 19.51 -1.90
N PHE A 45 4.86 18.53 -1.05
CA PHE A 45 4.04 18.56 0.15
C PHE A 45 4.81 17.95 1.31
N LEU A 46 4.61 18.47 2.50
CA LEU A 46 5.09 17.87 3.75
C LEU A 46 6.60 17.65 3.76
N SER A 47 7.38 18.50 3.09
CA SER A 47 8.83 18.47 3.20
C SER A 47 9.29 19.21 4.47
N ARG A 48 10.46 18.84 5.00
CA ARG A 48 11.05 19.59 6.14
C ARG A 48 11.29 21.06 5.82
N SER A 49 11.45 21.42 4.55
CA SER A 49 11.59 22.80 4.09
C SER A 49 10.31 23.60 4.19
N ASP A 50 9.15 22.96 4.29
CA ASP A 50 7.85 23.65 4.36
C ASP A 50 7.55 24.21 5.75
N GLY A 51 8.42 23.95 6.73
CA GLY A 51 8.32 24.48 8.10
C GLY A 51 7.13 23.93 8.89
N ILE A 52 6.56 22.81 8.44
CA ILE A 52 5.42 22.17 9.10
C ILE A 52 5.88 21.59 10.44
N GLN A 53 5.35 22.13 11.54
CA GLN A 53 5.60 21.68 12.89
C GLN A 53 4.49 20.73 13.38
N ASP A 54 4.33 19.60 12.70
CA ASP A 54 3.33 18.59 13.06
C ASP A 54 3.89 17.48 13.97
N GLY A 55 5.20 17.54 14.27
CA GLY A 55 5.90 16.49 15.02
C GLY A 55 6.19 15.22 14.21
N GLY A 56 5.81 15.20 12.93
CA GLY A 56 6.00 14.05 12.03
C GLY A 56 7.44 13.90 11.54
N ASN A 57 7.77 12.68 11.13
CA ASN A 57 9.12 12.36 10.63
C ASN A 57 9.31 12.65 9.13
N HIS A 58 8.25 12.98 8.40
CA HIS A 58 8.23 13.30 6.95
C HIS A 58 8.81 12.19 6.03
N ILE A 59 8.97 10.97 6.57
CA ILE A 59 9.32 9.77 5.78
C ILE A 59 8.02 9.07 5.42
N PHE A 60 7.64 9.15 4.14
CA PHE A 60 6.43 8.52 3.62
C PHE A 60 6.77 7.23 2.92
N LEU A 61 6.04 6.15 3.25
CA LEU A 61 6.25 4.80 2.73
C LEU A 61 5.21 4.39 1.71
N THR A 62 4.01 4.95 1.80
CA THR A 62 2.87 4.52 1.00
C THR A 62 1.92 5.69 0.69
N LEU A 63 1.26 5.60 -0.46
CA LEU A 63 0.27 6.54 -0.96
C LEU A 63 -0.98 5.78 -1.42
N CYS A 64 -2.14 6.43 -1.33
CA CYS A 64 -3.38 5.90 -1.89
C CYS A 64 -4.29 7.06 -2.33
N GLU A 65 -4.79 7.04 -3.56
CA GLU A 65 -5.89 7.92 -3.95
C GLU A 65 -7.21 7.35 -3.40
N VAL A 66 -7.72 7.95 -2.34
CA VAL A 66 -8.95 7.49 -1.66
C VAL A 66 -10.22 7.99 -2.35
N SER A 67 -10.15 9.15 -2.99
CA SER A 67 -11.16 9.68 -3.91
C SER A 67 -10.50 10.60 -4.93
N PRO A 68 -11.12 10.91 -6.08
CA PRO A 68 -10.51 11.74 -7.11
C PRO A 68 -9.90 13.02 -6.56
N GLY A 69 -8.58 13.19 -6.73
CA GLY A 69 -7.82 14.33 -6.24
C GLY A 69 -7.60 14.39 -4.71
N VAL A 70 -7.89 13.31 -3.98
CA VAL A 70 -7.61 13.20 -2.53
C VAL A 70 -6.67 12.05 -2.28
N ILE A 71 -5.46 12.36 -1.84
CA ILE A 71 -4.39 11.39 -1.58
C ILE A 71 -4.22 11.23 -0.08
N CYS A 72 -4.21 9.99 0.37
CA CYS A 72 -3.74 9.63 1.70
C CYS A 72 -2.28 9.18 1.64
N ALA A 73 -1.50 9.57 2.63
CA ALA A 73 -0.09 9.24 2.76
C ALA A 73 0.22 8.80 4.18
N GLY A 74 1.03 7.76 4.30
CA GLY A 74 1.48 7.22 5.57
C GLY A 74 2.95 6.83 5.53
N GLY A 75 3.56 6.67 6.69
CA GLY A 75 4.98 6.32 6.74
C GLY A 75 5.50 6.05 8.13
N TYR A 76 6.80 6.30 8.29
CA TYR A 76 7.54 6.03 9.52
C TYR A 76 7.26 7.09 10.58
N ALA A 77 6.63 6.71 11.69
CA ALA A 77 6.33 7.57 12.84
C ALA A 77 5.59 8.88 12.48
N SER A 78 4.94 8.93 11.33
CA SER A 78 4.38 10.16 10.75
C SER A 78 2.85 10.26 10.90
N GLY A 79 2.15 9.15 11.23
CA GLY A 79 0.68 9.15 11.20
C GLY A 79 0.12 9.12 9.77
N LEU A 80 -1.16 9.44 9.63
CA LEU A 80 -1.86 9.51 8.35
C LEU A 80 -2.07 10.97 7.96
N TYR A 81 -1.72 11.28 6.72
CA TYR A 81 -2.00 12.59 6.10
C TYR A 81 -3.02 12.42 4.98
N ARG A 82 -3.93 13.37 4.87
CA ARG A 82 -4.89 13.48 3.77
C ARG A 82 -4.63 14.79 3.04
N ILE A 83 -4.36 14.72 1.75
CA ILE A 83 -3.95 15.82 0.90
C ILE A 83 -5.01 16.05 -0.17
N GLU A 84 -5.58 17.24 -0.23
CA GLU A 84 -6.43 17.67 -1.34
C GLU A 84 -5.57 18.30 -2.43
N LYS A 85 -5.45 17.65 -3.57
CA LYS A 85 -4.62 18.08 -4.72
C LYS A 85 -4.94 19.50 -5.18
N LYS A 86 -6.22 19.81 -5.32
CA LYS A 86 -6.72 21.06 -5.89
C LYS A 86 -6.42 22.26 -5.00
N THR A 87 -6.67 22.16 -3.71
CA THR A 87 -6.50 23.25 -2.75
C THR A 87 -5.11 23.29 -2.13
N GLY A 88 -4.43 22.14 -2.10
CA GLY A 88 -3.20 21.94 -1.36
C GLY A 88 -3.42 21.78 0.15
N ARG A 89 -4.69 21.67 0.60
CA ARG A 89 -5.01 21.47 2.01
C ARG A 89 -4.49 20.12 2.48
N VAL A 90 -3.84 20.13 3.62
CA VAL A 90 -3.35 18.93 4.29
C VAL A 90 -4.04 18.79 5.64
N GLU A 91 -4.60 17.62 5.89
CA GLU A 91 -5.14 17.22 7.20
C GLU A 91 -4.23 16.16 7.80
N TYR A 92 -3.95 16.26 9.08
CA TYR A 92 -3.09 15.34 9.81
C TYR A 92 -3.88 14.56 10.86
N PHE A 93 -3.76 13.25 10.81
CA PHE A 93 -4.30 12.33 11.80
C PHE A 93 -3.12 11.70 12.54
N PRO A 94 -2.90 12.04 13.83
CA PRO A 94 -1.76 11.56 14.58
C PRO A 94 -1.79 10.05 14.77
N PRO A 95 -0.64 9.39 14.99
CA PRO A 95 -0.60 7.98 15.32
C PRO A 95 -1.47 7.70 16.53
N SER A 96 -2.43 6.79 16.39
CA SER A 96 -3.19 6.32 17.55
C SER A 96 -2.33 5.30 18.32
N PHE A 97 -2.46 5.29 19.65
CA PHE A 97 -1.85 4.25 20.46
C PHE A 97 -2.51 2.90 20.13
N ALA A 98 -1.69 1.84 20.05
CA ALA A 98 -2.19 0.48 20.03
C ALA A 98 -2.94 0.18 21.35
N ALA A 99 -3.78 -0.84 21.36
CA ALA A 99 -4.54 -1.26 22.54
C ALA A 99 -3.66 -1.52 23.79
N GLU A 100 -2.35 -1.73 23.59
CA GLU A 100 -1.35 -1.94 24.65
C GLU A 100 -0.54 -0.66 25.00
N GLY A 101 -1.01 0.53 24.58
CA GLY A 101 -0.33 1.80 24.89
C GLY A 101 0.96 2.07 24.09
N ARG A 102 1.25 1.26 23.06
CA ARG A 102 2.37 1.52 22.14
C ARG A 102 1.89 2.29 20.93
N PRO A 103 2.58 3.36 20.52
CA PRO A 103 2.23 4.07 19.30
C PRO A 103 2.45 3.15 18.10
N ASP A 104 1.50 3.14 17.18
CA ASP A 104 1.67 2.50 15.89
C ASP A 104 2.60 3.37 15.04
N GLN A 105 3.86 3.00 15.03
CA GLN A 105 4.93 3.85 14.49
C GLN A 105 5.01 3.83 12.97
N TYR A 106 4.32 2.87 12.32
CA TYR A 106 4.42 2.66 10.88
C TYR A 106 3.05 2.58 10.25
N ILE A 107 2.93 3.18 9.08
CA ILE A 107 1.91 2.86 8.10
C ILE A 107 2.68 2.33 6.88
N ASN A 108 2.65 1.01 6.70
CA ASN A 108 3.37 0.34 5.62
C ASN A 108 2.54 0.28 4.35
N ASP A 109 1.20 0.23 4.50
CA ASP A 109 0.29 0.22 3.37
C ASP A 109 -1.03 0.92 3.72
N ILE A 110 -1.65 1.50 2.68
CA ILE A 110 -2.96 2.16 2.74
C ILE A 110 -3.84 1.58 1.66
N GLY A 111 -4.99 1.03 2.06
CA GLY A 111 -6.06 0.61 1.16
C GLY A 111 -7.29 1.49 1.30
N LYS A 112 -8.20 1.37 0.33
CA LYS A 112 -9.57 1.89 0.45
C LYS A 112 -10.55 0.77 0.18
N ASP A 113 -11.71 0.81 0.82
CA ASP A 113 -12.81 -0.07 0.48
C ASP A 113 -13.84 0.63 -0.44
N SER A 114 -14.70 -0.16 -1.04
CA SER A 114 -15.77 0.35 -1.92
C SER A 114 -16.81 1.20 -1.17
N GLY A 115 -16.85 1.13 0.15
CA GLY A 115 -17.65 1.99 1.03
C GLY A 115 -17.02 3.36 1.28
N GLY A 116 -15.78 3.59 0.82
CA GLY A 116 -15.05 4.85 0.98
C GLY A 116 -14.26 4.97 2.28
N CYS A 117 -14.19 3.91 3.09
CA CYS A 117 -13.34 3.89 4.27
C CYS A 117 -11.88 3.68 3.90
N ILE A 118 -11.00 4.21 4.73
CA ILE A 118 -9.55 4.14 4.56
C ILE A 118 -9.01 3.08 5.51
N TRP A 119 -8.22 2.15 4.97
CA TRP A 119 -7.58 1.10 5.73
C TRP A 119 -6.08 1.40 5.82
N THR A 120 -5.51 1.31 7.02
CA THR A 120 -4.08 1.51 7.24
C THR A 120 -3.50 0.33 7.99
N GLY A 121 -2.38 -0.19 7.49
CA GLY A 121 -1.67 -1.30 8.08
C GLY A 121 -0.27 -0.90 8.54
N GLY A 122 0.08 -1.29 9.75
CA GLY A 122 1.38 -1.02 10.35
C GLY A 122 2.00 -2.27 11.01
N CYS A 123 2.84 -2.06 12.04
CA CYS A 123 3.53 -3.16 12.72
C CYS A 123 2.61 -4.01 13.59
N HIS A 124 1.51 -3.46 14.10
CA HIS A 124 0.72 -4.12 15.15
C HIS A 124 -0.77 -4.19 14.90
N ASN A 125 -1.33 -3.28 14.11
CA ASN A 125 -2.77 -3.18 13.93
C ASN A 125 -3.15 -2.83 12.50
N LEU A 126 -4.27 -3.40 12.06
CA LEU A 126 -5.02 -2.91 10.93
C LEU A 126 -6.10 -1.97 11.45
N LYS A 127 -6.21 -0.79 10.85
CA LYS A 127 -7.19 0.22 11.22
C LYS A 127 -8.09 0.50 10.03
N ARG A 128 -9.38 0.62 10.28
CA ARG A 128 -10.37 1.15 9.34
C ARG A 128 -10.85 2.50 9.85
N PHE A 129 -10.65 3.52 9.06
CA PHE A 129 -11.08 4.89 9.31
C PHE A 129 -12.25 5.24 8.39
N ASP A 130 -13.37 5.63 8.95
CA ASP A 130 -14.51 6.16 8.21
C ASP A 130 -14.39 7.70 8.13
N PRO A 131 -14.18 8.28 6.95
CA PRO A 131 -14.04 9.73 6.82
C PRO A 131 -15.37 10.48 6.96
N HIS A 132 -16.53 9.81 6.96
CA HIS A 132 -17.83 10.47 7.09
C HIS A 132 -18.17 10.83 8.52
N ASP A 133 -17.85 9.94 9.47
CA ASP A 133 -18.20 10.12 10.89
C ASP A 133 -16.96 10.20 11.80
N GLY A 134 -15.77 9.98 11.25
CA GLY A 134 -14.49 10.02 11.95
C GLY A 134 -14.22 8.78 12.82
N THR A 135 -15.04 7.71 12.70
CA THR A 135 -14.85 6.50 13.50
C THR A 135 -13.60 5.75 13.07
N VAL A 136 -12.89 5.18 14.06
CA VAL A 136 -11.74 4.29 13.84
C VAL A 136 -12.05 2.95 14.48
N ARG A 137 -11.92 1.87 13.69
CA ARG A 137 -11.98 0.50 14.19
C ARG A 137 -10.62 -0.16 14.06
N LEU A 138 -10.27 -0.97 15.06
CA LEU A 138 -9.03 -1.75 15.09
C LEU A 138 -9.35 -3.22 14.88
N TYR A 139 -8.53 -3.86 14.06
CA TYR A 139 -8.62 -5.30 13.79
C TYR A 139 -7.28 -5.96 14.13
N PRO A 140 -7.29 -6.96 15.04
CA PRO A 140 -6.07 -7.71 15.33
C PRO A 140 -5.73 -8.61 14.15
N VAL A 141 -4.56 -8.37 13.56
CA VAL A 141 -4.00 -9.20 12.48
C VAL A 141 -2.60 -9.64 12.90
N PRO A 142 -2.25 -10.93 12.79
CA PRO A 142 -0.92 -11.41 13.15
C PRO A 142 0.17 -10.84 12.23
N GLY A 143 1.23 -10.31 12.84
CA GLY A 143 2.43 -9.80 12.16
C GLY A 143 2.30 -8.40 11.56
N PRO A 144 3.42 -7.86 11.08
CA PRO A 144 3.45 -6.59 10.37
C PRO A 144 2.65 -6.67 9.07
N ILE A 145 1.75 -5.70 8.87
CA ILE A 145 0.94 -5.61 7.66
C ILE A 145 1.77 -4.96 6.56
N THR A 146 1.73 -5.53 5.37
CA THR A 146 2.56 -5.15 4.23
C THR A 146 1.75 -4.92 2.95
N ALA A 147 0.50 -5.44 2.89
CA ALA A 147 -0.39 -5.24 1.76
C ALA A 147 -1.86 -5.31 2.20
N ILE A 148 -2.68 -4.41 1.70
CA ILE A 148 -4.12 -4.31 1.97
C ILE A 148 -4.87 -4.22 0.65
N LEU A 149 -5.83 -5.13 0.43
CA LEU A 149 -6.62 -5.15 -0.80
C LEU A 149 -8.06 -5.56 -0.49
N GLU A 150 -9.03 -4.80 -0.98
CA GLU A 150 -10.43 -5.22 -0.90
C GLU A 150 -10.69 -6.43 -1.83
N LYS A 151 -11.22 -7.50 -1.26
CA LYS A 151 -11.71 -8.66 -2.02
C LYS A 151 -13.13 -8.42 -2.54
N ALA A 152 -13.98 -7.90 -1.69
CA ALA A 152 -15.40 -7.60 -1.90
C ALA A 152 -15.84 -6.64 -0.79
N PRO A 153 -17.01 -6.01 -0.87
CA PRO A 153 -17.52 -5.18 0.22
C PRO A 153 -17.42 -5.88 1.58
N GLU A 154 -16.79 -5.21 2.54
CA GLU A 154 -16.49 -5.71 3.90
C GLU A 154 -15.50 -6.89 3.99
N TRP A 155 -14.93 -7.37 2.90
CA TRP A 155 -13.91 -8.42 2.90
C TRP A 155 -12.56 -7.90 2.42
N MET A 156 -11.52 -8.06 3.26
CA MET A 156 -10.19 -7.56 2.95
C MET A 156 -9.16 -8.69 2.90
N TRP A 157 -8.34 -8.70 1.85
CA TRP A 157 -7.10 -9.46 1.82
C TRP A 157 -6.04 -8.66 2.57
N ILE A 158 -5.37 -9.30 3.53
CA ILE A 158 -4.32 -8.69 4.33
C ILE A 158 -3.04 -9.51 4.18
N GLY A 159 -2.07 -8.95 3.48
CA GLY A 159 -0.71 -9.48 3.41
C GLY A 159 0.09 -9.04 4.62
N THR A 160 0.86 -9.96 5.19
CA THR A 160 1.69 -9.71 6.37
C THR A 160 3.07 -10.36 6.24
N GLY A 161 3.98 -10.02 7.14
CA GLY A 161 5.24 -10.73 7.31
C GLY A 161 5.08 -12.20 7.77
N MET A 162 3.85 -12.62 8.09
CA MET A 162 3.53 -13.96 8.56
C MET A 162 2.55 -14.70 7.64
N GLY A 163 2.27 -14.18 6.47
CA GLY A 163 1.39 -14.81 5.48
C GLY A 163 0.20 -13.95 5.04
N LEU A 164 -0.78 -14.60 4.45
CA LEU A 164 -2.00 -13.99 3.93
C LEU A 164 -3.19 -14.27 4.86
N TYR A 165 -3.98 -13.25 5.08
CA TYR A 165 -5.21 -13.35 5.86
C TYR A 165 -6.39 -12.81 5.07
N LEU A 166 -7.56 -13.39 5.30
CA LEU A 166 -8.85 -12.86 4.87
C LEU A 166 -9.59 -12.33 6.09
N LEU A 167 -9.83 -11.03 6.10
CA LEU A 167 -10.56 -10.33 7.16
C LEU A 167 -12.02 -10.12 6.76
N ASP A 168 -12.95 -10.50 7.64
CA ASP A 168 -14.32 -10.02 7.64
C ASP A 168 -14.38 -8.68 8.40
N GLY A 169 -14.50 -7.58 7.68
CA GLY A 169 -14.54 -6.23 8.26
C GLY A 169 -15.80 -5.95 9.08
N HIS A 170 -16.88 -6.72 8.88
CA HIS A 170 -18.10 -6.60 9.66
C HIS A 170 -17.99 -7.35 10.99
N GLY A 171 -17.65 -8.63 10.94
CA GLY A 171 -17.55 -9.51 12.11
C GLY A 171 -16.20 -9.44 12.84
N GLY A 172 -15.17 -8.85 12.22
CA GLY A 172 -13.83 -8.75 12.80
C GLY A 172 -13.05 -10.06 12.82
N THR A 173 -13.55 -11.12 12.17
CA THR A 173 -12.84 -12.40 12.12
C THR A 173 -11.74 -12.38 11.06
N CYS A 174 -10.56 -12.90 11.42
CA CYS A 174 -9.38 -12.94 10.55
C CYS A 174 -8.98 -14.40 10.32
N ARG A 175 -9.16 -14.87 9.07
CA ARG A 175 -8.83 -16.25 8.66
C ARG A 175 -7.47 -16.30 8.00
N HIS A 176 -6.57 -17.09 8.52
CA HIS A 176 -5.29 -17.39 7.87
C HIS A 176 -5.50 -18.26 6.62
N ILE A 177 -4.85 -17.89 5.52
CA ILE A 177 -4.80 -18.69 4.28
C ILE A 177 -3.52 -19.51 4.32
N ALA A 178 -3.66 -20.82 4.47
CA ALA A 178 -2.50 -21.73 4.55
C ALA A 178 -1.80 -21.81 3.19
N PHE A 179 -0.51 -21.44 3.16
CA PHE A 179 0.30 -21.53 1.95
C PHE A 179 0.77 -22.97 1.69
N PRO A 180 1.00 -23.34 0.43
CA PRO A 180 1.59 -24.64 0.08
C PRO A 180 3.09 -24.73 0.42
N VAL A 181 3.68 -23.64 0.88
CA VAL A 181 5.10 -23.48 1.26
C VAL A 181 5.21 -22.82 2.63
N GLU A 182 6.33 -23.04 3.33
CA GLU A 182 6.54 -22.49 4.67
C GLU A 182 7.00 -21.02 4.63
N ALA A 183 6.72 -20.29 5.71
CA ALA A 183 7.27 -18.97 6.06
C ALA A 183 7.21 -17.93 4.92
N VAL A 184 6.02 -17.62 4.42
CA VAL A 184 5.84 -16.68 3.32
C VAL A 184 5.56 -15.27 3.83
N HIS A 185 6.49 -14.35 3.56
CA HIS A 185 6.21 -12.91 3.62
C HIS A 185 5.42 -12.51 2.38
N VAL A 186 4.28 -11.85 2.56
CA VAL A 186 3.49 -11.27 1.47
C VAL A 186 3.90 -9.82 1.31
N TYR A 187 4.31 -9.40 0.11
CA TYR A 187 4.69 -8.01 -0.16
C TYR A 187 3.67 -7.27 -1.00
N ALA A 188 3.01 -7.96 -1.92
CA ALA A 188 2.06 -7.32 -2.84
C ALA A 188 0.88 -8.23 -3.13
N LEU A 189 -0.29 -7.61 -3.36
CA LEU A 189 -1.53 -8.28 -3.69
C LEU A 189 -2.16 -7.62 -4.92
N TYR A 190 -2.65 -8.44 -5.84
CA TYR A 190 -3.47 -7.98 -6.95
C TYR A 190 -4.58 -9.00 -7.24
N GLN A 191 -5.83 -8.57 -7.19
CA GLN A 191 -6.97 -9.38 -7.57
C GLN A 191 -7.37 -9.08 -9.01
N ALA A 192 -7.27 -10.09 -9.87
CA ALA A 192 -7.70 -9.99 -11.23
C ALA A 192 -9.25 -10.11 -11.36
N PRO A 193 -9.84 -9.58 -12.45
CA PRO A 193 -11.29 -9.61 -12.64
C PRO A 193 -11.90 -11.03 -12.73
N ASP A 194 -11.10 -12.04 -13.03
CA ASP A 194 -11.49 -13.45 -13.08
C ASP A 194 -11.53 -14.13 -11.69
N GLY A 195 -11.22 -13.38 -10.64
CA GLY A 195 -11.22 -13.88 -9.25
C GLY A 195 -9.89 -14.45 -8.77
N LEU A 196 -8.86 -14.50 -9.62
CA LEU A 196 -7.53 -14.93 -9.22
C LEU A 196 -6.83 -13.84 -8.43
N LEU A 197 -6.27 -14.21 -7.27
CA LEU A 197 -5.44 -13.36 -6.44
C LEU A 197 -3.97 -13.68 -6.72
N TYR A 198 -3.24 -12.71 -7.23
CA TYR A 198 -1.80 -12.75 -7.41
C TYR A 198 -1.11 -12.21 -6.16
N ILE A 199 -0.17 -12.98 -5.63
CA ILE A 199 0.49 -12.73 -4.35
C ILE A 199 1.99 -12.67 -4.58
N GLY A 200 2.56 -11.48 -4.47
CA GLY A 200 4.00 -11.25 -4.50
C GLY A 200 4.62 -11.56 -3.13
N THR A 201 5.65 -12.39 -3.12
CA THR A 201 6.20 -12.91 -1.87
C THR A 201 7.69 -12.62 -1.71
N GLY A 202 8.17 -12.71 -0.48
CA GLY A 202 9.58 -12.78 -0.14
C GLY A 202 10.09 -14.23 -0.19
N GLY A 203 10.72 -14.60 -1.31
CA GLY A 203 11.39 -15.89 -1.48
C GLY A 203 10.57 -17.01 -2.13
N ALA A 204 9.23 -16.94 -2.14
CA ALA A 204 8.40 -17.97 -2.75
C ALA A 204 7.94 -17.64 -4.19
N GLY A 205 8.38 -16.51 -4.75
CA GLY A 205 7.99 -16.05 -6.08
C GLY A 205 6.60 -15.44 -6.13
N LEU A 206 5.90 -15.65 -7.23
CA LEU A 206 4.52 -15.24 -7.45
C LEU A 206 3.59 -16.44 -7.22
N LEU A 207 2.73 -16.33 -6.23
CA LEU A 207 1.69 -17.30 -5.95
C LEU A 207 0.36 -16.83 -6.54
N VAL A 208 -0.43 -17.78 -7.06
CA VAL A 208 -1.77 -17.51 -7.58
C VAL A 208 -2.78 -18.35 -6.79
N TYR A 209 -3.74 -17.65 -6.21
CA TYR A 209 -4.79 -18.23 -5.40
C TYR A 209 -6.15 -17.97 -6.05
N ASP A 210 -6.92 -19.04 -6.24
CA ASP A 210 -8.30 -18.95 -6.69
C ASP A 210 -9.19 -18.63 -5.50
N SER A 211 -9.71 -17.42 -5.45
CA SER A 211 -10.51 -16.93 -4.32
C SER A 211 -11.95 -17.44 -4.31
N VAL A 212 -12.37 -18.11 -5.39
CA VAL A 212 -13.68 -18.77 -5.51
C VAL A 212 -13.57 -20.23 -5.07
N GLU A 213 -12.56 -20.95 -5.56
CA GLU A 213 -12.30 -22.36 -5.24
C GLU A 213 -11.55 -22.53 -3.90
N ASP A 214 -11.14 -21.44 -3.26
CA ASP A 214 -10.43 -21.40 -1.97
C ASP A 214 -9.14 -22.24 -1.96
N ARG A 215 -8.32 -22.17 -3.04
CA ARG A 215 -7.11 -22.97 -3.20
C ARG A 215 -6.03 -22.27 -4.00
N PHE A 216 -4.77 -22.61 -3.73
CA PHE A 216 -3.66 -22.22 -4.59
C PHE A 216 -3.69 -23.03 -5.89
N VAL A 217 -3.54 -22.32 -7.01
CA VAL A 217 -3.60 -22.92 -8.35
C VAL A 217 -2.26 -22.95 -9.05
N ARG A 218 -1.36 -21.98 -8.74
CA ARG A 218 -0.03 -21.90 -9.37
C ARG A 218 0.99 -21.23 -8.44
N GLN A 219 2.25 -21.58 -8.69
CA GLN A 219 3.43 -20.92 -8.13
C GLN A 219 4.45 -20.72 -9.25
N TYR A 220 4.92 -19.51 -9.40
CA TYR A 220 5.94 -19.12 -10.36
C TYR A 220 7.20 -18.69 -9.62
N GLN A 221 8.32 -19.34 -9.95
CA GLN A 221 9.63 -19.14 -9.35
C GLN A 221 10.70 -19.12 -10.43
N THR A 222 11.90 -18.69 -10.09
CA THR A 222 13.06 -18.66 -10.99
C THR A 222 13.37 -20.04 -11.58
N GLU A 223 13.05 -21.10 -10.88
CA GLU A 223 13.31 -22.48 -11.26
C GLU A 223 12.32 -23.04 -12.30
N ASN A 224 11.12 -22.43 -12.42
CA ASN A 224 10.06 -22.97 -13.27
C ASN A 224 9.51 -21.98 -14.32
N CYS A 225 9.98 -20.74 -14.32
CA CYS A 225 9.56 -19.72 -15.30
C CYS A 225 10.67 -18.67 -15.51
N ALA A 226 10.42 -17.66 -16.35
CA ALA A 226 11.37 -16.61 -16.67
C ALA A 226 11.44 -15.48 -15.61
N LEU A 227 11.03 -15.74 -14.37
CA LEU A 227 11.28 -14.82 -13.26
C LEU A 227 12.78 -14.77 -12.96
N ILE A 228 13.28 -13.57 -12.67
CA ILE A 228 14.69 -13.34 -12.34
C ILE A 228 14.94 -13.21 -10.84
N SER A 229 13.88 -13.15 -10.04
CA SER A 229 13.93 -13.18 -8.57
C SER A 229 12.64 -13.78 -8.01
N ASN A 230 12.77 -14.49 -6.89
CA ASN A 230 11.64 -14.99 -6.10
C ASN A 230 11.13 -13.97 -5.07
N ASN A 231 11.75 -12.77 -5.01
CA ASN A 231 11.28 -11.65 -4.20
C ASN A 231 10.47 -10.69 -5.07
N ILE A 232 9.15 -10.72 -4.94
CA ILE A 232 8.22 -9.90 -5.71
C ILE A 232 7.64 -8.83 -4.78
N HIS A 233 8.13 -7.60 -4.93
CA HIS A 233 7.77 -6.48 -4.05
C HIS A 233 6.54 -5.72 -4.49
N THR A 234 6.24 -5.71 -5.80
CA THR A 234 5.06 -5.03 -6.34
C THR A 234 4.50 -5.74 -7.55
N ILE A 235 3.20 -5.63 -7.75
CA ILE A 235 2.45 -6.17 -8.88
C ILE A 235 1.62 -5.03 -9.47
N VAL A 236 1.88 -4.69 -10.73
CA VAL A 236 1.14 -3.62 -11.43
C VAL A 236 0.45 -4.21 -12.65
N PRO A 237 -0.89 -4.22 -12.67
CA PRO A 237 -1.63 -4.67 -13.84
C PRO A 237 -1.52 -3.64 -14.97
N ARG A 238 -1.44 -4.13 -16.21
CA ARG A 238 -1.48 -3.33 -17.43
C ARG A 238 -2.80 -3.51 -18.17
N ALA A 239 -3.13 -2.53 -19.00
CA ALA A 239 -4.37 -2.55 -19.80
C ALA A 239 -4.44 -3.72 -20.81
N ASP A 240 -3.29 -4.29 -21.19
CA ASP A 240 -3.18 -5.44 -22.09
C ASP A 240 -3.32 -6.81 -21.35
N GLY A 241 -3.63 -6.79 -20.06
CA GLY A 241 -3.78 -7.99 -19.23
C GLY A 241 -2.46 -8.57 -18.73
N THR A 242 -1.32 -7.97 -19.07
CA THR A 242 -0.02 -8.35 -18.50
C THR A 242 0.20 -7.72 -17.13
N LEU A 243 1.08 -8.33 -16.33
CA LEU A 243 1.51 -7.79 -15.04
C LEU A 243 2.97 -7.34 -15.10
N LEU A 244 3.27 -6.18 -14.55
CA LEU A 244 4.63 -5.80 -14.23
C LEU A 244 4.92 -6.23 -12.79
N LEU A 245 5.98 -6.99 -12.61
CA LEU A 245 6.44 -7.48 -11.31
C LEU A 245 7.73 -6.74 -10.95
N GLY A 246 7.68 -5.93 -9.90
CA GLY A 246 8.87 -5.30 -9.35
C GLY A 246 9.58 -6.26 -8.40
N THR A 247 10.87 -6.46 -8.61
CA THR A 247 11.73 -7.28 -7.77
C THR A 247 12.85 -6.44 -7.17
N GLU A 248 13.73 -7.03 -6.36
CA GLU A 248 14.84 -6.30 -5.74
C GLU A 248 15.74 -5.56 -6.74
N ASN A 249 15.97 -6.14 -7.92
CA ASN A 249 16.98 -5.64 -8.86
C ASN A 249 16.44 -5.38 -10.27
N SER A 250 15.14 -5.59 -10.50
CA SER A 250 14.60 -5.57 -11.85
C SER A 250 13.08 -5.48 -11.89
N VAL A 251 12.57 -5.28 -13.10
CA VAL A 251 11.15 -5.40 -13.43
C VAL A 251 10.96 -6.52 -14.43
N ALA A 252 10.08 -7.45 -14.13
CA ALA A 252 9.70 -8.54 -15.02
C ALA A 252 8.32 -8.27 -15.63
N LEU A 253 8.15 -8.61 -16.91
CA LEU A 253 6.85 -8.66 -17.57
C LEU A 253 6.30 -10.09 -17.48
N PHE A 254 5.12 -10.24 -16.91
CA PHE A 254 4.44 -11.52 -16.71
C PHE A 254 3.14 -11.56 -17.51
N ARG A 255 2.91 -12.71 -18.20
CA ARG A 255 1.73 -12.95 -19.05
C ARG A 255 1.00 -14.22 -18.67
#